data_ab470d656d9008cefcf5f26c424d9f5c
#
_entry.id   ab470d656d9008cefcf5f26c424d9f5c
#
_cell.length_a   1.000
_cell.length_b   1.000
_cell.length_c   1.000
_cell.angle_alpha   90.00
_cell.angle_beta   90.00
_cell.angle_gamma   90.00
#
_symmetry.space_group_name_H-M   'P 1'
#
loop_
_entity.id
_entity.type
_entity.pdbx_description
1 polymer ?
#
loop_
_entity_poly.entity_id
_entity_poly.type
_entity_poly.pdbx_seq_one_letter_code
_entity_poly.pdbx_strand_id
1 'polypeptide(L)'
;RKQEQVDLLTAMGAQHVCNTSDDDFMQQLTDALVETGATIAFDATGGGPLTGQILTAMERAALTTTKEYSGYGSTTYKQVYIYGGLDRRPTEFNRAFGTAWGIGGWLLPPFLQKIGVEAAEALRQRVANEIKTTFASAYTAEVSLSEALTLEAITVYGKQATGEKYLINPSKGI
;
A
#
# COMPACT_ATOMS: atom_id res chain seq x y z
N ARG A 1 5.18 0.66 10.55
CA ARG A 1 5.04 1.13 11.95
C ARG A 1 6.21 0.73 12.85
N LYS A 2 7.15 -0.08 12.38
CA LYS A 2 8.33 -0.49 13.12
C LYS A 2 9.57 -0.19 12.27
N GLN A 3 10.68 0.17 12.89
CA GLN A 3 11.94 0.45 12.20
C GLN A 3 12.41 -0.75 11.35
N GLU A 4 12.25 -1.97 11.86
CA GLU A 4 12.57 -3.20 11.13
C GLU A 4 11.86 -3.31 9.77
N GLN A 5 10.63 -2.78 9.66
CA GLN A 5 9.87 -2.77 8.40
C GLN A 5 10.40 -1.71 7.43
N VAL A 6 10.83 -0.56 7.95
CA VAL A 6 11.50 0.48 7.16
C VAL A 6 12.80 -0.08 6.58
N ASP A 7 13.62 -0.69 7.42
CA ASP A 7 14.91 -1.27 7.04
C ASP A 7 14.75 -2.37 5.98
N LEU A 8 13.74 -3.25 6.16
CA LEU A 8 13.41 -4.29 5.19
C LEU A 8 13.03 -3.71 3.83
N LEU A 9 12.12 -2.73 3.79
CA LEU A 9 11.67 -2.13 2.54
C LEU A 9 12.80 -1.37 1.83
N THR A 10 13.62 -0.65 2.59
CA THR A 10 14.80 0.04 2.05
C THR A 10 15.82 -0.96 1.48
N ALA A 11 16.08 -2.07 2.18
CA ALA A 11 16.94 -3.14 1.68
C ALA A 11 16.39 -3.81 0.40
N MET A 12 15.08 -3.81 0.20
CA MET A 12 14.42 -4.27 -1.03
C MET A 12 14.46 -3.24 -2.17
N GLY A 13 15.01 -2.06 -1.94
CA GLY A 13 15.19 -1.01 -2.94
C GLY A 13 14.11 0.07 -2.94
N ALA A 14 13.24 0.14 -1.92
CA ALA A 14 12.32 1.26 -1.79
C ALA A 14 13.10 2.56 -1.53
N GLN A 15 12.88 3.57 -2.36
CA GLN A 15 13.58 4.87 -2.25
C GLN A 15 12.97 5.75 -1.16
N HIS A 16 11.64 5.71 -1.00
CA HIS A 16 10.90 6.48 -0.01
C HIS A 16 10.11 5.53 0.88
N VAL A 17 10.39 5.53 2.17
CA VAL A 17 9.66 4.73 3.16
C VAL A 17 9.26 5.65 4.31
N CYS A 18 7.99 6.06 4.34
CA CYS A 18 7.44 6.93 5.38
C CYS A 18 6.72 6.08 6.43
N ASN A 19 7.19 6.13 7.68
CA ASN A 19 6.59 5.38 8.77
C ASN A 19 5.44 6.17 9.41
N THR A 20 4.22 5.64 9.33
CA THR A 20 3.02 6.30 9.87
C THR A 20 3.01 6.49 11.39
N SER A 21 4.00 5.98 12.10
CA SER A 21 4.15 6.15 13.55
C SER A 21 5.13 7.25 13.94
N ASP A 22 5.82 7.85 12.97
CA ASP A 22 6.75 8.94 13.23
C ASP A 22 6.02 10.28 13.37
N ASP A 23 6.48 11.12 14.27
CA ASP A 23 5.85 12.43 14.54
C ASP A 23 5.86 13.34 13.30
N ASP A 24 6.85 13.18 12.44
CA ASP A 24 7.04 13.94 11.19
C ASP A 24 6.54 13.20 9.94
N PHE A 25 5.77 12.11 10.09
CA PHE A 25 5.24 11.31 8.99
C PHE A 25 4.65 12.14 7.85
N MET A 26 3.83 13.14 8.18
CA MET A 26 3.19 13.99 7.18
C MET A 26 4.19 14.87 6.40
N GLN A 27 5.29 15.26 7.02
CA GLN A 27 6.36 15.98 6.35
C GLN A 27 7.13 15.05 5.43
N GLN A 28 7.56 13.90 5.93
CA GLN A 28 8.26 12.88 5.13
C GLN A 28 7.45 12.48 3.89
N LEU A 29 6.15 12.23 4.05
CA LEU A 29 5.28 11.89 2.93
C LEU A 29 5.14 13.04 1.94
N THR A 30 5.02 14.28 2.41
CA THR A 30 4.94 15.45 1.54
C THR A 30 6.22 15.63 0.73
N ASP A 31 7.39 15.51 1.36
CA ASP A 31 8.69 15.64 0.69
C ASP A 31 8.89 14.57 -0.37
N ALA A 32 8.56 13.32 -0.06
CA ALA A 32 8.57 12.23 -1.03
C ALA A 32 7.63 12.50 -2.23
N LEU A 33 6.47 13.08 -1.99
CA LEU A 33 5.52 13.43 -3.06
C LEU A 33 5.97 14.66 -3.88
N VAL A 34 6.68 15.60 -3.28
CA VAL A 34 7.33 16.71 -4.01
C VAL A 34 8.40 16.16 -4.97
N GLU A 35 9.24 15.24 -4.49
CA GLU A 35 10.31 14.64 -5.28
C GLU A 35 9.79 13.77 -6.42
N THR A 36 8.77 12.94 -6.15
CA THR A 36 8.24 11.97 -7.13
C THR A 36 7.18 12.54 -8.06
N GLY A 37 6.49 13.61 -7.67
CA GLY A 37 5.32 14.13 -8.37
C GLY A 37 4.13 13.17 -8.40
N ALA A 38 4.08 12.17 -7.52
CA ALA A 38 3.05 11.14 -7.54
C ALA A 38 1.66 11.72 -7.19
N THR A 39 0.67 11.44 -8.03
CA THR A 39 -0.73 11.87 -7.88
C THR A 39 -1.71 10.71 -7.76
N ILE A 40 -1.21 9.47 -7.77
CA ILE A 40 -2.01 8.25 -7.60
C ILE A 40 -1.42 7.46 -6.43
N ALA A 41 -2.28 6.97 -5.54
CA ALA A 41 -1.91 6.09 -4.46
C ALA A 41 -2.85 4.88 -4.36
N PHE A 42 -2.32 3.79 -3.80
CA PHE A 42 -3.06 2.57 -3.50
C PHE A 42 -3.01 2.31 -2.00
N ASP A 43 -4.17 2.31 -1.35
CA ASP A 43 -4.32 2.12 0.10
C ASP A 43 -4.80 0.70 0.42
N ALA A 44 -3.93 -0.08 1.07
CA ALA A 44 -4.26 -1.41 1.58
C ALA A 44 -4.95 -1.37 2.95
N THR A 45 -4.85 -0.25 3.65
CA THR A 45 -5.37 -0.07 5.01
C THR A 45 -6.87 0.15 5.01
N GLY A 46 -7.35 1.05 4.19
CA GLY A 46 -8.75 1.36 3.94
C GLY A 46 -9.42 2.21 5.01
N GLY A 47 -9.34 1.83 6.29
CA GLY A 47 -9.91 2.57 7.40
C GLY A 47 -8.97 3.55 8.08
N GLY A 48 -9.51 4.39 8.96
CA GLY A 48 -8.77 5.43 9.66
C GLY A 48 -8.38 6.61 8.77
N PRO A 49 -7.38 7.41 9.18
CA PRO A 49 -7.09 8.69 8.53
C PRO A 49 -6.15 8.60 7.31
N LEU A 50 -5.56 7.43 7.00
CA LEU A 50 -4.43 7.32 6.04
C LEU A 50 -4.79 7.84 4.64
N THR A 51 -5.94 7.46 4.09
CA THR A 51 -6.39 7.96 2.78
C THR A 51 -6.48 9.49 2.74
N GLY A 52 -7.05 10.10 3.78
CA GLY A 52 -7.12 11.56 3.92
C GLY A 52 -5.76 12.22 4.08
N GLN A 53 -4.85 11.58 4.81
CA GLN A 53 -3.46 12.04 4.98
C GLN A 53 -2.70 12.02 3.65
N ILE A 54 -2.84 10.95 2.86
CA ILE A 54 -2.22 10.84 1.54
C ILE A 54 -2.71 11.96 0.62
N LEU A 55 -4.02 12.18 0.51
CA LEU A 55 -4.57 13.27 -0.31
C LEU A 55 -4.10 14.64 0.16
N THR A 56 -4.02 14.86 1.49
CA THR A 56 -3.51 16.10 2.08
C THR A 56 -2.04 16.33 1.73
N ALA A 57 -1.20 15.30 1.80
CA ALA A 57 0.21 15.39 1.43
C ALA A 57 0.39 15.64 -0.07
N MET A 58 -0.41 14.99 -0.94
CA MET A 58 -0.43 15.26 -2.38
C MET A 58 -0.81 16.71 -2.69
N GLU A 59 -1.80 17.27 -1.98
CA GLU A 59 -2.18 18.67 -2.16
C GLU A 59 -1.06 19.61 -1.72
N ARG A 60 -0.45 19.36 -0.57
CA ARG A 60 0.70 20.16 -0.10
C ARG A 60 1.85 20.10 -1.11
N ALA A 61 2.18 18.93 -1.64
CA ALA A 61 3.20 18.78 -2.67
C ALA A 61 2.85 19.56 -3.95
N ALA A 62 1.61 19.47 -4.42
CA ALA A 62 1.16 20.23 -5.60
C ALA A 62 1.25 21.76 -5.40
N LEU A 63 0.87 22.25 -4.23
CA LEU A 63 0.95 23.67 -3.89
C LEU A 63 2.39 24.19 -3.78
N THR A 64 3.35 23.33 -3.39
CA THR A 64 4.77 23.70 -3.34
C THR A 64 5.33 24.04 -4.73
N THR A 65 4.80 23.37 -5.77
CA THR A 65 5.25 23.54 -7.16
C THR A 65 4.44 24.59 -7.94
N THR A 66 3.30 25.02 -7.41
CA THR A 66 2.39 25.97 -8.07
C THR A 66 2.76 27.41 -7.71
N LYS A 67 2.89 28.28 -8.72
CA LYS A 67 3.20 29.71 -8.53
C LYS A 67 1.98 30.60 -8.30
N GLU A 68 0.79 30.10 -8.61
CA GLU A 68 -0.46 30.85 -8.53
C GLU A 68 -1.23 30.50 -7.26
N TYR A 69 -1.65 31.50 -6.52
CA TYR A 69 -2.53 31.33 -5.37
C TYR A 69 -3.96 31.01 -5.84
N SER A 70 -4.55 29.95 -5.27
CA SER A 70 -5.96 29.63 -5.46
C SER A 70 -6.61 29.35 -4.10
N GLY A 71 -7.71 30.04 -3.80
CA GLY A 71 -8.53 29.78 -2.60
C GLY A 71 -9.21 28.41 -2.61
N TYR A 72 -9.21 27.71 -3.75
CA TYR A 72 -9.82 26.39 -3.93
C TYR A 72 -8.81 25.24 -3.94
N GLY A 73 -7.52 25.53 -3.74
CA GLY A 73 -6.43 24.59 -3.80
C GLY A 73 -5.87 24.41 -5.22
N SER A 74 -5.05 23.36 -5.39
CA SER A 74 -4.42 23.04 -6.67
C SER A 74 -5.43 22.48 -7.68
N THR A 75 -5.14 22.63 -8.97
CA THR A 75 -5.88 21.99 -10.08
C THR A 75 -5.36 20.60 -10.41
N THR A 76 -4.29 20.16 -9.75
CA THR A 76 -3.73 18.82 -9.91
C THR A 76 -4.70 17.79 -9.38
N TYR A 77 -5.16 16.88 -10.25
CA TYR A 77 -6.06 15.80 -9.84
C TYR A 77 -5.30 14.72 -9.06
N LYS A 78 -5.81 14.39 -7.88
CA LYS A 78 -5.24 13.39 -6.95
C LYS A 78 -6.18 12.21 -6.82
N GLN A 79 -5.68 10.99 -6.89
CA GLN A 79 -6.48 9.78 -6.80
C GLN A 79 -5.94 8.82 -5.76
N VAL A 80 -6.79 8.37 -4.84
CA VAL A 80 -6.50 7.22 -3.97
C VAL A 80 -7.43 6.07 -4.30
N TYR A 81 -6.85 4.89 -4.51
CA TYR A 81 -7.57 3.64 -4.66
C TYR A 81 -7.46 2.81 -3.40
N ILE A 82 -8.58 2.53 -2.74
CA ILE A 82 -8.66 1.62 -1.60
C ILE A 82 -8.84 0.21 -2.15
N TYR A 83 -7.87 -0.69 -1.90
CA TYR A 83 -7.91 -2.08 -2.37
C TYR A 83 -7.86 -3.10 -1.23
N GLY A 84 -7.68 -2.65 0.02
CA GLY A 84 -7.60 -3.48 1.21
C GLY A 84 -8.48 -2.98 2.34
N GLY A 85 -8.53 -3.73 3.41
CA GLY A 85 -9.33 -3.44 4.61
C GLY A 85 -8.63 -3.95 5.87
N LEU A 86 -7.32 -3.67 6.01
CA LEU A 86 -6.53 -4.03 7.20
C LEU A 86 -7.03 -3.30 8.45
N ASP A 87 -7.50 -2.07 8.28
CA ASP A 87 -8.19 -1.30 9.30
C ASP A 87 -9.70 -1.31 8.98
N ARG A 88 -10.52 -1.80 9.91
CA ARG A 88 -11.98 -1.93 9.73
C ARG A 88 -12.75 -0.72 10.26
N ARG A 89 -12.06 0.30 10.79
CA ARG A 89 -12.69 1.56 11.20
C ARG A 89 -13.21 2.32 9.96
N PRO A 90 -14.13 3.27 10.14
CA PRO A 90 -14.53 4.17 9.06
C PRO A 90 -13.32 4.88 8.44
N THR A 91 -13.36 5.14 7.13
CA THR A 91 -12.37 5.97 6.46
C THR A 91 -12.62 7.45 6.82
N GLU A 92 -11.59 8.14 7.28
CA GLU A 92 -11.71 9.51 7.79
C GLU A 92 -11.13 10.52 6.79
N PHE A 93 -11.85 11.62 6.56
CA PHE A 93 -11.44 12.70 5.67
C PHE A 93 -11.51 14.05 6.36
N ASN A 94 -10.40 14.77 6.37
CA ASN A 94 -10.33 16.15 6.86
C ASN A 94 -10.67 17.20 5.77
N ARG A 95 -10.76 16.79 4.50
CA ARG A 95 -11.00 17.62 3.31
C ARG A 95 -10.00 18.76 3.10
N ALA A 96 -8.78 18.65 3.63
CA ALA A 96 -7.71 19.64 3.49
C ALA A 96 -6.83 19.34 2.24
N PHE A 97 -7.45 18.91 1.13
CA PHE A 97 -6.76 18.47 -0.07
C PHE A 97 -7.33 19.11 -1.37
N GLY A 98 -7.82 20.33 -1.25
CA GLY A 98 -8.37 21.09 -2.39
C GLY A 98 -9.65 20.49 -2.95
N THR A 99 -9.92 20.74 -4.23
CA THR A 99 -11.18 20.32 -4.89
C THR A 99 -10.98 19.34 -6.05
N ALA A 100 -9.73 19.11 -6.50
CA ALA A 100 -9.39 18.21 -7.61
C ALA A 100 -8.89 16.85 -7.09
N TRP A 101 -9.82 15.97 -6.70
CA TRP A 101 -9.46 14.66 -6.12
C TRP A 101 -10.55 13.61 -6.33
N GLY A 102 -10.17 12.34 -6.18
CA GLY A 102 -11.06 11.20 -6.18
C GLY A 102 -10.61 10.12 -5.21
N ILE A 103 -11.56 9.36 -4.72
CA ILE A 103 -11.35 8.13 -3.96
C ILE A 103 -12.20 7.06 -4.62
N GLY A 104 -11.62 5.89 -4.83
CA GLY A 104 -12.33 4.76 -5.42
C GLY A 104 -11.93 3.44 -4.81
N GLY A 105 -12.86 2.49 -4.79
CA GLY A 105 -12.52 1.09 -4.55
C GLY A 105 -11.76 0.51 -5.75
N TRP A 106 -10.81 -0.38 -5.48
CA TRP A 106 -10.10 -1.10 -6.53
C TRP A 106 -10.03 -2.59 -6.20
N LEU A 107 -10.31 -3.42 -7.21
CA LEU A 107 -10.21 -4.87 -7.09
C LEU A 107 -9.66 -5.44 -8.39
N LEU A 108 -8.75 -6.41 -8.28
CA LEU A 108 -8.07 -7.01 -9.43
C LEU A 108 -9.00 -7.64 -10.48
N PRO A 109 -10.01 -8.49 -10.14
CA PRO A 109 -10.83 -9.13 -11.15
C PRO A 109 -11.61 -8.15 -12.04
N PRO A 110 -12.35 -7.14 -11.52
CA PRO A 110 -12.99 -6.12 -12.34
C PRO A 110 -11.98 -5.30 -13.16
N PHE A 111 -10.79 -5.02 -12.62
CA PHE A 111 -9.76 -4.32 -13.35
C PHE A 111 -9.27 -5.12 -14.56
N LEU A 112 -8.99 -6.43 -14.40
CA LEU A 112 -8.58 -7.30 -15.51
C LEU A 112 -9.67 -7.39 -16.60
N GLN A 113 -10.94 -7.42 -16.22
CA GLN A 113 -12.05 -7.36 -17.18
C GLN A 113 -12.05 -6.04 -17.95
N LYS A 114 -11.83 -4.91 -17.27
CA LYS A 114 -11.82 -3.57 -17.87
C LYS A 114 -10.69 -3.36 -18.87
N ILE A 115 -9.48 -3.86 -18.58
CA ILE A 115 -8.31 -3.69 -19.47
C ILE A 115 -8.31 -4.65 -20.67
N GLY A 116 -9.15 -5.69 -20.66
CA GLY A 116 -9.28 -6.67 -21.74
C GLY A 116 -8.26 -7.80 -21.66
N VAL A 117 -8.47 -8.81 -22.49
CA VAL A 117 -7.73 -10.09 -22.43
C VAL A 117 -6.26 -9.92 -22.72
N GLU A 118 -5.90 -9.16 -23.73
CA GLU A 118 -4.50 -8.97 -24.16
C GLU A 118 -3.66 -8.31 -23.06
N ALA A 119 -4.14 -7.19 -22.51
CA ALA A 119 -3.43 -6.50 -21.43
C ALA A 119 -3.38 -7.33 -20.15
N ALA A 120 -4.46 -8.07 -19.84
CA ALA A 120 -4.50 -8.96 -18.69
C ALA A 120 -3.49 -10.11 -18.83
N GLU A 121 -3.32 -10.67 -20.04
CA GLU A 121 -2.33 -11.70 -20.31
C GLU A 121 -0.90 -11.18 -20.20
N ALA A 122 -0.63 -9.97 -20.70
CA ALA A 122 0.66 -9.32 -20.54
C ALA A 122 1.04 -9.14 -19.05
N LEU A 123 0.08 -8.78 -18.20
CA LEU A 123 0.30 -8.70 -16.75
C LEU A 123 0.61 -10.08 -16.13
N ARG A 124 -0.12 -11.13 -16.52
CA ARG A 124 0.15 -12.50 -16.05
C ARG A 124 1.54 -12.97 -16.47
N GLN A 125 1.91 -12.72 -17.71
CA GLN A 125 3.24 -13.08 -18.21
C GLN A 125 4.35 -12.34 -17.46
N ARG A 126 4.14 -11.06 -17.14
CA ARG A 126 5.08 -10.30 -16.29
C ARG A 126 5.23 -10.94 -14.91
N VAL A 127 4.12 -11.31 -14.25
CA VAL A 127 4.18 -12.00 -12.95
C VAL A 127 4.96 -13.31 -13.07
N ALA A 128 4.71 -14.12 -14.11
CA ALA A 128 5.42 -15.38 -14.32
C ALA A 128 6.92 -15.18 -14.53
N ASN A 129 7.30 -14.20 -15.32
CA ASN A 129 8.71 -13.89 -15.61
C ASN A 129 9.46 -13.34 -14.38
N GLU A 130 8.77 -12.59 -13.53
CA GLU A 130 9.35 -11.90 -12.38
C GLU A 130 9.01 -12.58 -11.03
N ILE A 131 8.52 -13.82 -11.05
CA ILE A 131 8.05 -14.54 -9.84
C ILE A 131 9.14 -14.69 -8.77
N LYS A 132 10.39 -14.74 -9.16
CA LYS A 132 11.55 -14.88 -8.26
C LYS A 132 12.24 -13.55 -7.92
N THR A 133 11.76 -12.43 -8.45
CA THR A 133 12.31 -11.08 -8.26
C THR A 133 11.25 -10.13 -7.72
N THR A 134 10.56 -9.40 -8.58
CA THR A 134 9.54 -8.40 -8.20
C THR A 134 8.40 -9.02 -7.37
N PHE A 135 7.99 -10.25 -7.71
CA PHE A 135 6.90 -10.96 -7.03
C PHE A 135 7.40 -12.06 -6.08
N ALA A 136 8.69 -12.05 -5.76
CA ALA A 136 9.26 -13.02 -4.83
C ALA A 136 8.55 -12.97 -3.47
N SER A 137 8.35 -14.16 -2.89
CA SER A 137 7.75 -14.31 -1.57
C SER A 137 8.67 -15.14 -0.70
N ALA A 138 9.00 -14.64 0.47
CA ALA A 138 9.76 -15.36 1.48
C ALA A 138 8.80 -15.91 2.55
N TYR A 139 9.10 -17.11 3.04
CA TYR A 139 8.41 -17.72 4.16
C TYR A 139 9.34 -17.80 5.36
N THR A 140 8.83 -17.49 6.55
CA THR A 140 9.60 -17.51 7.81
C THR A 140 9.57 -18.87 8.48
N ALA A 141 8.55 -19.69 8.18
CA ALA A 141 8.44 -21.07 8.66
C ALA A 141 7.61 -21.92 7.68
N GLU A 142 7.87 -23.22 7.70
CA GLU A 142 7.05 -24.24 7.05
C GLU A 142 6.38 -25.09 8.12
N VAL A 143 5.05 -25.16 8.08
CA VAL A 143 4.21 -25.85 9.07
C VAL A 143 3.29 -26.87 8.41
N SER A 144 2.96 -27.94 9.13
CA SER A 144 1.93 -28.91 8.72
C SER A 144 0.53 -28.32 8.92
N LEU A 145 -0.51 -29.03 8.45
CA LEU A 145 -1.90 -28.63 8.68
C LEU A 145 -2.24 -28.55 10.18
N SER A 146 -1.77 -29.48 10.99
CA SER A 146 -2.01 -29.49 12.43
C SER A 146 -1.26 -28.37 13.15
N GLU A 147 0.01 -28.14 12.80
CA GLU A 147 0.81 -27.05 13.36
C GLU A 147 0.21 -25.68 13.01
N ALA A 148 -0.33 -25.51 11.80
CA ALA A 148 -0.97 -24.26 11.37
C ALA A 148 -2.21 -23.90 12.21
N LEU A 149 -2.86 -24.87 12.84
CA LEU A 149 -4.04 -24.66 13.70
C LEU A 149 -3.68 -24.43 15.17
N THR A 150 -2.41 -24.44 15.52
CA THR A 150 -1.99 -24.12 16.90
C THR A 150 -2.17 -22.64 17.21
N LEU A 151 -2.43 -22.32 18.47
CA LEU A 151 -2.57 -20.94 18.93
C LEU A 151 -1.28 -20.13 18.68
N GLU A 152 -0.13 -20.77 18.79
CA GLU A 152 1.17 -20.15 18.51
C GLU A 152 1.26 -19.69 17.04
N ALA A 153 1.01 -20.60 16.09
CA ALA A 153 1.03 -20.27 14.67
C ALA A 153 0.00 -19.21 14.30
N ILE A 154 -1.26 -19.34 14.79
CA ILE A 154 -2.33 -18.38 14.57
C ILE A 154 -1.95 -17.00 15.11
N THR A 155 -1.31 -16.93 16.26
CA THR A 155 -0.86 -15.65 16.85
C THR A 155 0.19 -14.96 15.98
N VAL A 156 1.04 -15.71 15.28
CA VAL A 156 2.05 -15.16 14.38
C VAL A 156 1.41 -14.65 13.10
N TYR A 157 0.83 -15.54 12.28
CA TYR A 157 0.31 -15.14 10.98
C TYR A 157 -0.98 -14.30 11.06
N GLY A 158 -1.73 -14.39 12.16
CA GLY A 158 -2.92 -13.57 12.41
C GLY A 158 -2.62 -12.09 12.65
N LYS A 159 -1.37 -11.73 12.97
CA LYS A 159 -0.95 -10.32 13.07
C LYS A 159 -0.97 -9.58 11.73
N GLN A 160 -0.96 -10.30 10.61
CA GLN A 160 -0.88 -9.73 9.26
C GLN A 160 0.30 -8.73 9.10
N ALA A 161 1.41 -9.02 9.80
CA ALA A 161 2.59 -8.15 9.83
C ALA A 161 3.48 -8.41 8.60
N THR A 162 4.13 -7.34 8.13
CA THR A 162 5.15 -7.43 7.09
C THR A 162 6.31 -8.30 7.58
N GLY A 163 6.74 -9.27 6.76
CA GLY A 163 7.90 -10.12 7.05
C GLY A 163 7.58 -11.43 7.78
N GLU A 164 6.37 -11.64 8.28
CA GLU A 164 5.94 -12.90 8.92
C GLU A 164 4.95 -13.63 8.01
N LYS A 165 5.40 -14.73 7.40
CA LYS A 165 4.59 -15.53 6.48
C LYS A 165 4.92 -17.02 6.60
N TYR A 166 3.93 -17.85 6.90
CA TYR A 166 4.08 -19.29 7.00
C TYR A 166 3.66 -19.98 5.70
N LEU A 167 4.45 -20.99 5.30
CA LEU A 167 4.07 -21.93 4.27
C LEU A 167 3.38 -23.13 4.94
N ILE A 168 2.15 -23.39 4.58
CA ILE A 168 1.44 -24.60 5.02
C ILE A 168 1.75 -25.69 4.02
N ASN A 169 2.46 -26.73 4.49
CA ASN A 169 2.76 -27.93 3.71
C ASN A 169 1.87 -29.10 4.19
N PRO A 170 0.84 -29.49 3.42
CA PRO A 170 -0.05 -30.57 3.78
C PRO A 170 0.64 -31.93 3.93
N SER A 171 1.79 -32.13 3.27
CA SER A 171 2.56 -33.36 3.31
C SER A 171 3.59 -33.42 4.44
N LYS A 172 3.78 -32.34 5.21
CA LYS A 172 4.70 -32.34 6.34
C LYS A 172 4.15 -33.15 7.49
N GLY A 173 4.89 -34.17 7.90
CA GLY A 173 4.54 -35.03 9.05
C GLY A 173 3.64 -36.22 8.69
N ILE A 174 3.55 -36.56 7.40
CA ILE A 174 2.95 -37.83 6.91
C ILE A 174 4.05 -38.85 6.71
#